data_b1796edc7523739cbe7d90cf207e1d1c
#
_entry.id   b1796edc7523739cbe7d90cf207e1d1c
#
_cell.length_a   1.000
_cell.length_b   1.000
_cell.length_c   1.000
_cell.angle_alpha   90.00
_cell.angle_beta   90.00
_cell.angle_gamma   90.00
#
_symmetry.space_group_name_H-M   'P 1'
#
loop_
_entity.id
_entity.type
_entity.pdbx_description
1 polymer ?
#
loop_
_entity_poly.entity_id
_entity_poly.type
_entity_poly.pdbx_seq_one_letter_code
_entity_poly.pdbx_strand_id
1 'polypeptide(L)'
;MNAFRPAQAQQWNLYAGFALAMDTPSARAELRGWCGLALASLAIAGIFALLIALSRVPGAETISLLPLAFFKKGLVVHVVFSFVLWYLSILGAISTIAAHRLCSANPPGGALARGALWLGYASAVMLFVPGFMDRGAASLNNYIPVIIDPIYLAGLAVLAASLVLSSIRLLLALAQRDGPLEPISLSAINGSLLFGLAMACMAVAGMRIYGAALDDGFFEHLFWGGGHLLQFVNVALLLGAWYLLGGLALQTPIVRPSRIQLAQGLLLAGGLMGPLFYAIFETFSVDQAEAFTWLQYVFAVPTVLIAGLALQTILAERAAGNHPTTLEPLPRT
;
A
#
# COMPACT_ATOMS: atom_id res chain seq x y z
N MET A 1 19.97 -3.45 -37.90
CA MET A 1 18.83 -2.91 -37.17
C MET A 1 19.26 -2.47 -35.75
N ASN A 2 20.17 -1.46 -35.65
CA ASN A 2 20.77 -1.04 -34.38
C ASN A 2 20.88 0.49 -34.29
N ALA A 3 19.80 1.22 -34.65
CA ALA A 3 19.81 2.68 -34.67
C ALA A 3 19.09 3.37 -33.50
N PHE A 4 18.69 2.62 -32.43
CA PHE A 4 17.88 3.18 -31.34
C PHE A 4 18.60 3.24 -29.96
N ARG A 5 19.87 2.86 -29.87
CA ARG A 5 20.58 2.79 -28.59
C ARG A 5 21.16 4.09 -27.99
N PRO A 6 21.61 5.14 -28.73
CA PRO A 6 22.30 6.24 -28.03
C PRO A 6 21.39 7.25 -27.31
N ALA A 7 20.18 7.54 -27.79
CA ALA A 7 19.30 8.53 -27.16
C ALA A 7 18.52 8.00 -25.95
N GLN A 8 18.28 6.69 -25.85
CA GLN A 8 17.59 6.07 -24.71
C GLN A 8 18.52 5.80 -23.53
N ALA A 9 19.80 5.57 -23.74
CA ALA A 9 20.76 5.30 -22.67
C ALA A 9 21.01 6.52 -21.77
N GLN A 10 20.80 7.73 -22.27
CA GLN A 10 20.99 8.97 -21.51
C GLN A 10 19.77 9.35 -20.65
N GLN A 11 18.58 8.84 -20.98
CA GLN A 11 17.34 9.15 -20.26
C GLN A 11 17.00 8.17 -19.11
N TRP A 12 17.69 7.02 -18.99
CA TRP A 12 17.25 5.92 -18.13
C TRP A 12 18.37 5.33 -17.26
N ASN A 13 19.10 6.14 -16.56
CA ASN A 13 19.86 5.60 -15.43
C ASN A 13 18.96 5.59 -14.19
N LEU A 14 18.02 4.61 -14.15
CA LEU A 14 17.10 4.43 -13.03
C LEU A 14 17.86 4.26 -11.71
N TYR A 15 19.00 3.58 -11.75
CA TYR A 15 19.88 3.39 -10.60
C TYR A 15 20.48 4.72 -10.13
N ALA A 16 21.08 5.52 -11.03
CA ALA A 16 21.65 6.80 -10.66
C ALA A 16 20.59 7.77 -10.15
N GLY A 17 19.40 7.77 -10.77
CA GLY A 17 18.28 8.59 -10.31
C GLY A 17 17.75 8.16 -8.94
N PHE A 18 17.69 6.85 -8.66
CA PHE A 18 17.34 6.34 -7.33
C PHE A 18 18.43 6.66 -6.31
N ALA A 19 19.69 6.42 -6.63
CA ALA A 19 20.83 6.73 -5.78
C ALA A 19 20.88 8.22 -5.41
N LEU A 20 20.69 9.10 -6.41
CA LEU A 20 20.65 10.55 -6.19
C LEU A 20 19.48 10.96 -5.26
N ALA A 21 18.27 10.42 -5.49
CA ALA A 21 17.12 10.70 -4.65
C ALA A 21 17.32 10.24 -3.20
N MET A 22 18.09 9.16 -2.97
CA MET A 22 18.37 8.59 -1.65
C MET A 22 19.75 8.99 -1.11
N ASP A 23 20.39 10.01 -1.66
CA ASP A 23 21.75 10.41 -1.26
C ASP A 23 21.77 11.08 0.12
N THR A 24 20.71 11.80 0.49
CA THR A 24 20.65 12.47 1.80
C THR A 24 20.39 11.50 2.96
N PRO A 25 21.03 11.71 4.15
CA PRO A 25 20.75 10.89 5.33
C PRO A 25 19.29 10.92 5.75
N SER A 26 18.60 12.05 5.57
CA SER A 26 17.17 12.19 5.90
C SER A 26 16.28 11.34 5.00
N ALA A 27 16.52 11.33 3.68
CA ALA A 27 15.78 10.50 2.73
C ALA A 27 15.95 9.00 3.05
N ARG A 28 17.20 8.60 3.33
CA ARG A 28 17.50 7.21 3.72
C ARG A 28 16.85 6.81 5.03
N ALA A 29 16.86 7.69 6.03
CA ALA A 29 16.24 7.42 7.32
C ALA A 29 14.71 7.27 7.19
N GLU A 30 14.06 8.14 6.42
CA GLU A 30 12.63 8.11 6.17
C GLU A 30 12.23 6.82 5.41
N LEU A 31 12.94 6.49 4.33
CA LEU A 31 12.69 5.27 3.56
C LEU A 31 12.89 4.01 4.42
N ARG A 32 13.99 3.94 5.20
CA ARG A 32 14.24 2.85 6.14
C ARG A 32 13.16 2.74 7.20
N GLY A 33 12.64 3.87 7.68
CA GLY A 33 11.55 3.89 8.65
C GLY A 33 10.29 3.24 8.10
N TRP A 34 9.83 3.63 6.92
CA TRP A 34 8.66 3.03 6.28
C TRP A 34 8.86 1.57 5.89
N CYS A 35 10.00 1.21 5.31
CA CYS A 35 10.33 -0.18 5.00
C CYS A 35 10.44 -1.03 6.27
N GLY A 36 11.01 -0.47 7.34
CA GLY A 36 11.11 -1.12 8.64
C GLY A 36 9.72 -1.40 9.23
N LEU A 37 8.80 -0.43 9.17
CA LEU A 37 7.41 -0.62 9.60
C LEU A 37 6.71 -1.72 8.78
N ALA A 38 6.88 -1.71 7.45
CA ALA A 38 6.32 -2.74 6.57
C ALA A 38 6.84 -4.14 6.90
N LEU A 39 8.15 -4.30 7.05
CA LEU A 39 8.78 -5.58 7.37
C LEU A 39 8.41 -6.06 8.78
N ALA A 40 8.39 -5.18 9.77
CA ALA A 40 7.94 -5.49 11.13
C ALA A 40 6.48 -5.95 11.13
N SER A 41 5.62 -5.31 10.33
CA SER A 41 4.21 -5.71 10.17
C SER A 41 4.09 -7.14 9.64
N LEU A 42 4.84 -7.49 8.59
CA LEU A 42 4.84 -8.86 8.05
C LEU A 42 5.39 -9.88 9.06
N ALA A 43 6.45 -9.52 9.80
CA ALA A 43 7.01 -10.40 10.83
C ALA A 43 5.98 -10.67 11.95
N ILE A 44 5.30 -9.62 12.44
CA ILE A 44 4.21 -9.74 13.41
C ILE A 44 3.09 -10.62 12.86
N ALA A 45 2.63 -10.36 11.63
CA ALA A 45 1.61 -11.16 10.97
C ALA A 45 2.01 -12.64 10.88
N GLY A 46 3.27 -12.93 10.52
CA GLY A 46 3.81 -14.30 10.48
C GLY A 46 3.81 -14.99 11.85
N ILE A 47 4.20 -14.28 12.90
CA ILE A 47 4.15 -14.79 14.28
C ILE A 47 2.70 -15.10 14.66
N PHE A 48 1.76 -14.19 14.37
CA PHE A 48 0.33 -14.44 14.67
C PHE A 48 -0.25 -15.60 13.86
N ALA A 49 0.15 -15.78 12.59
CA ALA A 49 -0.24 -16.94 11.80
C ALA A 49 0.15 -18.27 12.50
N LEU A 50 1.39 -18.32 13.00
CA LEU A 50 1.88 -19.48 13.75
C LEU A 50 1.10 -19.68 15.07
N LEU A 51 0.91 -18.63 15.84
CA LEU A 51 0.16 -18.70 17.11
C LEU A 51 -1.31 -19.14 16.89
N ILE A 52 -1.96 -18.63 15.82
CA ILE A 52 -3.31 -19.03 15.43
C ILE A 52 -3.34 -20.52 15.04
N ALA A 53 -2.35 -21.00 14.28
CA ALA A 53 -2.27 -22.41 13.94
C ALA A 53 -2.07 -23.29 15.20
N LEU A 54 -1.19 -22.89 16.11
CA LEU A 54 -0.97 -23.58 17.39
C LEU A 54 -2.21 -23.60 18.28
N SER A 55 -2.98 -22.49 18.31
CA SER A 55 -4.21 -22.42 19.12
C SER A 55 -5.31 -23.38 18.67
N ARG A 56 -5.18 -24.00 17.49
CA ARG A 56 -6.10 -25.02 16.98
C ARG A 56 -5.69 -26.45 17.32
N VAL A 57 -4.52 -26.65 17.90
CA VAL A 57 -4.08 -27.98 18.34
C VAL A 57 -4.88 -28.37 19.59
N PRO A 58 -5.48 -29.57 19.64
CA PRO A 58 -6.20 -30.04 20.83
C PRO A 58 -5.31 -29.95 22.08
N GLY A 59 -5.81 -29.36 23.15
CA GLY A 59 -5.07 -29.15 24.41
C GLY A 59 -4.34 -27.82 24.48
N ALA A 60 -4.22 -27.07 23.38
CA ALA A 60 -3.55 -25.75 23.37
C ALA A 60 -4.27 -24.71 24.23
N GLU A 61 -5.58 -24.89 24.47
CA GLU A 61 -6.41 -24.06 25.36
C GLU A 61 -5.94 -24.07 26.82
N THR A 62 -5.16 -25.07 27.21
CA THR A 62 -4.55 -25.14 28.55
C THR A 62 -3.33 -24.22 28.69
N ILE A 63 -2.81 -23.70 27.59
CA ILE A 63 -1.69 -22.76 27.59
C ILE A 63 -2.25 -21.36 27.87
N SER A 64 -1.85 -20.76 28.97
CA SER A 64 -2.35 -19.45 29.42
C SER A 64 -2.14 -18.30 28.44
N LEU A 65 -1.16 -18.42 27.52
CA LEU A 65 -0.88 -17.44 26.47
C LEU A 65 -1.85 -17.51 25.27
N LEU A 66 -2.63 -18.60 25.15
CA LEU A 66 -3.52 -18.84 24.00
C LEU A 66 -4.97 -19.11 24.47
N PRO A 67 -5.63 -18.13 25.13
CA PRO A 67 -7.02 -18.30 25.55
C PRO A 67 -7.92 -18.51 24.31
N LEU A 68 -9.07 -19.15 24.49
CA LEU A 68 -10.04 -19.42 23.39
C LEU A 68 -10.41 -18.15 22.60
N ALA A 69 -10.49 -16.99 23.28
CA ALA A 69 -10.75 -15.71 22.63
C ALA A 69 -9.58 -15.20 21.78
N PHE A 70 -8.37 -15.71 21.99
CA PHE A 70 -7.17 -15.30 21.26
C PHE A 70 -7.29 -15.62 19.77
N PHE A 71 -7.89 -16.75 19.39
CA PHE A 71 -7.98 -17.14 17.97
C PHE A 71 -8.61 -16.05 17.10
N LYS A 72 -9.78 -15.52 17.49
CA LYS A 72 -10.47 -14.49 16.69
C LYS A 72 -9.70 -13.16 16.66
N LYS A 73 -9.22 -12.68 17.79
CA LYS A 73 -8.43 -11.44 17.88
C LYS A 73 -7.08 -11.59 17.20
N GLY A 74 -6.41 -12.70 17.36
CA GLY A 74 -5.16 -13.02 16.68
C GLY A 74 -5.33 -13.01 15.16
N LEU A 75 -6.46 -13.52 14.66
CA LEU A 75 -6.79 -13.47 13.23
C LEU A 75 -6.96 -12.03 12.75
N VAL A 76 -7.63 -11.16 13.52
CA VAL A 76 -7.73 -9.73 13.20
C VAL A 76 -6.35 -9.09 13.10
N VAL A 77 -5.47 -9.29 14.09
CA VAL A 77 -4.11 -8.75 14.08
C VAL A 77 -3.33 -9.30 12.89
N HIS A 78 -3.37 -10.61 12.65
CA HIS A 78 -2.71 -11.24 11.51
C HIS A 78 -3.13 -10.58 10.18
N VAL A 79 -4.43 -10.46 9.94
CA VAL A 79 -4.96 -9.92 8.68
C VAL A 79 -4.62 -8.44 8.54
N VAL A 80 -4.82 -7.62 9.58
CA VAL A 80 -4.57 -6.18 9.46
C VAL A 80 -3.09 -5.87 9.31
N PHE A 81 -2.21 -6.60 9.97
CA PHE A 81 -0.77 -6.41 9.81
C PHE A 81 -0.25 -6.91 8.45
N SER A 82 -0.81 -7.99 7.89
CA SER A 82 -0.41 -8.53 6.58
C SER A 82 -1.07 -7.86 5.38
N PHE A 83 -2.32 -7.35 5.50
CA PHE A 83 -3.08 -6.82 4.37
C PHE A 83 -3.39 -5.33 4.44
N VAL A 84 -3.20 -4.67 5.59
CA VAL A 84 -3.47 -3.24 5.73
C VAL A 84 -2.20 -2.48 6.06
N LEU A 85 -1.60 -2.74 7.21
CA LEU A 85 -0.47 -1.96 7.70
C LEU A 85 0.77 -2.13 6.84
N TRP A 86 1.07 -3.35 6.39
CA TRP A 86 2.22 -3.62 5.52
C TRP A 86 2.17 -2.82 4.22
N TYR A 87 1.15 -3.01 3.38
CA TYR A 87 1.18 -2.37 2.06
C TYR A 87 0.91 -0.87 2.13
N LEU A 88 0.16 -0.39 3.13
CA LEU A 88 0.00 1.05 3.35
C LEU A 88 1.31 1.70 3.83
N SER A 89 2.15 0.97 4.56
CA SER A 89 3.52 1.42 4.84
C SER A 89 4.38 1.49 3.57
N ILE A 90 4.15 0.62 2.58
CA ILE A 90 4.78 0.71 1.25
C ILE A 90 4.31 1.97 0.50
N LEU A 91 3.06 2.41 0.66
CA LEU A 91 2.62 3.72 0.14
C LEU A 91 3.49 4.84 0.70
N GLY A 92 3.77 4.85 2.01
CA GLY A 92 4.69 5.81 2.63
C GLY A 92 6.10 5.73 2.06
N ALA A 93 6.63 4.51 1.86
CA ALA A 93 7.97 4.29 1.30
C ALA A 93 8.08 4.79 -0.15
N ILE A 94 7.14 4.42 -1.03
CA ILE A 94 7.14 4.83 -2.43
C ILE A 94 6.88 6.34 -2.54
N SER A 95 6.02 6.91 -1.68
CA SER A 95 5.79 8.36 -1.60
C SER A 95 7.07 9.13 -1.19
N THR A 96 7.89 8.55 -0.30
CA THR A 96 9.20 9.11 0.06
C THR A 96 10.12 9.15 -1.16
N ILE A 97 10.28 8.03 -1.87
CA ILE A 97 11.09 7.96 -3.08
C ILE A 97 10.58 8.98 -4.11
N ALA A 98 9.26 9.02 -4.35
CA ALA A 98 8.64 9.92 -5.31
C ALA A 98 8.87 11.39 -4.97
N ALA A 99 8.71 11.79 -3.70
CA ALA A 99 8.92 13.17 -3.27
C ALA A 99 10.36 13.63 -3.52
N HIS A 100 11.36 12.78 -3.23
CA HIS A 100 12.78 13.07 -3.47
C HIS A 100 13.18 12.99 -4.95
N ARG A 101 12.39 12.37 -5.82
CA ARG A 101 12.60 12.37 -7.27
C ARG A 101 11.89 13.51 -7.98
N LEU A 102 10.81 14.02 -7.43
CA LEU A 102 10.08 15.15 -7.97
C LEU A 102 10.81 16.48 -7.75
N CYS A 103 11.62 16.57 -6.69
CA CYS A 103 12.37 17.77 -6.34
C CYS A 103 13.88 17.47 -6.33
N SER A 104 14.67 18.20 -7.12
CA SER A 104 16.14 18.07 -7.16
C SER A 104 16.81 18.53 -5.86
N ALA A 105 16.18 19.47 -5.16
CA ALA A 105 16.55 19.90 -3.80
C ALA A 105 15.80 19.07 -2.76
N ASN A 106 15.93 19.42 -1.48
CA ASN A 106 15.13 18.79 -0.42
C ASN A 106 13.63 19.01 -0.68
N PRO A 107 12.82 17.94 -0.76
CA PRO A 107 11.38 18.08 -0.94
C PRO A 107 10.74 18.82 0.24
N PRO A 108 9.64 19.59 -0.01
CA PRO A 108 8.95 20.33 1.03
C PRO A 108 8.32 19.39 2.08
N GLY A 109 7.96 19.92 3.24
CA GLY A 109 7.18 19.20 4.23
C GLY A 109 7.93 18.13 5.02
N GLY A 110 9.22 18.32 5.31
CA GLY A 110 10.00 17.37 6.12
C GLY A 110 9.42 17.12 7.53
N ALA A 111 8.70 18.08 8.11
CA ALA A 111 7.97 17.87 9.37
C ALA A 111 6.75 16.95 9.17
N LEU A 112 6.03 17.08 8.05
CA LEU A 112 4.92 16.18 7.68
C LEU A 112 5.41 14.75 7.50
N ALA A 113 6.56 14.57 6.83
CA ALA A 113 7.18 13.26 6.64
C ALA A 113 7.48 12.56 7.96
N ARG A 114 8.14 13.28 8.89
CA ARG A 114 8.44 12.74 10.22
C ARG A 114 7.17 12.46 11.02
N GLY A 115 6.22 13.40 11.02
CA GLY A 115 4.92 13.22 11.68
C GLY A 115 4.16 12.01 11.15
N ALA A 116 4.09 11.85 9.82
CA ALA A 116 3.47 10.69 9.17
C ALA A 116 4.09 9.37 9.65
N LEU A 117 5.41 9.27 9.63
CA LEU A 117 6.11 8.05 10.05
C LEU A 117 5.88 7.72 11.54
N TRP A 118 5.94 8.73 12.42
CA TRP A 118 5.67 8.52 13.84
C TRP A 118 4.23 8.11 14.13
N LEU A 119 3.25 8.69 13.43
CA LEU A 119 1.85 8.24 13.50
C LEU A 119 1.70 6.81 12.98
N GLY A 120 2.44 6.40 11.94
CA GLY A 120 2.47 5.02 11.47
C GLY A 120 2.95 4.06 12.55
N TYR A 121 4.03 4.37 13.26
CA TYR A 121 4.49 3.57 14.40
C TYR A 121 3.49 3.54 15.56
N ALA A 122 2.93 4.69 15.92
CA ALA A 122 1.91 4.77 16.96
C ALA A 122 0.68 3.91 16.62
N SER A 123 0.21 4.00 15.37
CA SER A 123 -0.87 3.16 14.85
C SER A 123 -0.56 1.67 14.98
N ALA A 124 0.65 1.24 14.61
CA ALA A 124 1.04 -0.17 14.73
C ALA A 124 0.92 -0.68 16.17
N VAL A 125 1.36 0.10 17.15
CA VAL A 125 1.22 -0.24 18.57
C VAL A 125 -0.26 -0.28 18.98
N MET A 126 -1.06 0.71 18.58
CA MET A 126 -2.49 0.79 18.91
C MET A 126 -3.30 -0.35 18.28
N LEU A 127 -2.91 -0.86 17.12
CA LEU A 127 -3.54 -2.01 16.46
C LEU A 127 -3.08 -3.35 17.04
N PHE A 128 -1.87 -3.41 17.59
CA PHE A 128 -1.29 -4.62 18.16
C PHE A 128 -1.80 -4.91 19.58
N VAL A 129 -1.78 -3.91 20.47
CA VAL A 129 -2.03 -4.08 21.91
C VAL A 129 -3.41 -4.66 22.21
N PRO A 130 -4.53 -4.25 21.57
CA PRO A 130 -5.85 -4.80 21.85
C PRO A 130 -5.99 -6.29 21.54
N GLY A 131 -5.11 -6.85 20.71
CA GLY A 131 -5.04 -8.29 20.46
C GLY A 131 -4.82 -9.14 21.71
N PHE A 132 -4.20 -8.56 22.74
CA PHE A 132 -3.87 -9.23 24.00
C PHE A 132 -4.73 -8.78 25.20
N MET A 133 -5.63 -7.81 24.99
CA MET A 133 -6.51 -7.34 26.05
C MET A 133 -7.73 -8.28 26.22
N ASP A 134 -8.24 -8.41 27.43
CA ASP A 134 -9.44 -9.23 27.71
C ASP A 134 -10.75 -8.57 27.26
N ARG A 135 -10.69 -7.30 26.82
CA ARG A 135 -11.83 -6.53 26.34
C ARG A 135 -11.85 -6.40 24.82
N GLY A 136 -13.00 -6.05 24.28
CA GLY A 136 -13.25 -5.87 22.86
C GLY A 136 -13.52 -7.20 22.14
N ALA A 137 -14.59 -7.24 21.35
CA ALA A 137 -14.92 -8.39 20.52
C ALA A 137 -14.20 -8.26 19.16
N ALA A 138 -13.86 -9.39 18.55
CA ALA A 138 -13.34 -9.41 17.18
C ALA A 138 -14.51 -9.40 16.19
N SER A 139 -14.52 -8.47 15.24
CA SER A 139 -15.41 -8.44 14.08
C SER A 139 -14.61 -8.86 12.85
N LEU A 140 -15.01 -9.98 12.25
CA LEU A 140 -14.36 -10.59 11.08
C LEU A 140 -15.17 -10.22 9.83
N ASN A 141 -14.99 -9.03 9.32
CA ASN A 141 -15.57 -8.59 8.06
C ASN A 141 -14.62 -8.86 6.85
N ASN A 142 -15.13 -8.71 5.64
CA ASN A 142 -14.43 -9.12 4.42
C ASN A 142 -13.20 -8.29 4.05
N TYR A 143 -13.07 -7.05 4.57
CA TYR A 143 -11.99 -6.15 4.16
C TYR A 143 -11.02 -5.78 5.27
N ILE A 144 -11.52 -5.12 6.29
CA ILE A 144 -10.69 -4.67 7.42
C ILE A 144 -11.31 -5.22 8.70
N PRO A 145 -10.91 -6.42 9.13
CA PRO A 145 -11.38 -6.96 10.39
C PRO A 145 -10.90 -6.07 11.54
N VAL A 146 -11.73 -5.94 12.57
CA VAL A 146 -11.46 -5.05 13.70
C VAL A 146 -11.59 -5.77 15.04
N ILE A 147 -10.90 -5.24 16.04
CA ILE A 147 -11.24 -5.46 17.43
C ILE A 147 -12.10 -4.27 17.86
N ILE A 148 -13.31 -4.53 18.34
CA ILE A 148 -14.26 -3.48 18.80
C ILE A 148 -13.77 -2.95 20.14
N ASP A 149 -12.70 -2.16 20.07
CA ASP A 149 -12.04 -1.51 21.21
C ASP A 149 -11.63 -0.09 20.79
N PRO A 150 -11.83 0.93 21.65
CA PRO A 150 -11.51 2.31 21.32
C PRO A 150 -10.05 2.54 20.90
N ILE A 151 -9.09 1.82 21.51
CA ILE A 151 -7.67 1.93 21.16
C ILE A 151 -7.44 1.42 19.74
N TYR A 152 -8.05 0.29 19.38
CA TYR A 152 -7.91 -0.30 18.05
C TYR A 152 -8.52 0.60 16.98
N LEU A 153 -9.75 1.07 17.20
CA LEU A 153 -10.43 1.97 16.25
C LEU A 153 -9.69 3.29 16.09
N ALA A 154 -9.18 3.87 17.18
CA ALA A 154 -8.30 5.02 17.13
C ALA A 154 -7.00 4.71 16.37
N GLY A 155 -6.45 3.50 16.50
CA GLY A 155 -5.28 3.03 15.76
C GLY A 155 -5.49 3.07 14.24
N LEU A 156 -6.66 2.63 13.75
CA LEU A 156 -7.03 2.75 12.34
C LEU A 156 -7.13 4.21 11.89
N ALA A 157 -7.72 5.08 12.69
CA ALA A 157 -7.81 6.52 12.40
C ALA A 157 -6.42 7.18 12.38
N VAL A 158 -5.53 6.82 13.30
CA VAL A 158 -4.13 7.29 13.34
C VAL A 158 -3.36 6.80 12.12
N LEU A 159 -3.58 5.57 11.65
CA LEU A 159 -3.00 5.07 10.39
C LEU A 159 -3.47 5.90 9.20
N ALA A 160 -4.77 6.15 9.11
CA ALA A 160 -5.33 6.99 8.05
C ALA A 160 -4.72 8.41 8.07
N ALA A 161 -4.61 9.04 9.23
CA ALA A 161 -3.98 10.34 9.40
C ALA A 161 -2.50 10.32 8.98
N SER A 162 -1.75 9.29 9.34
CA SER A 162 -0.37 9.07 8.92
C SER A 162 -0.23 9.13 7.40
N LEU A 163 -1.08 8.39 6.68
CA LEU A 163 -1.02 8.32 5.23
C LEU A 163 -1.55 9.59 4.54
N VAL A 164 -2.53 10.27 5.14
CA VAL A 164 -2.96 11.60 4.67
C VAL A 164 -1.80 12.59 4.75
N LEU A 165 -1.04 12.63 5.84
CA LEU A 165 0.14 13.51 5.95
C LEU A 165 1.22 13.16 4.91
N SER A 166 1.47 11.86 4.69
CA SER A 166 2.40 11.40 3.64
C SER A 166 1.93 11.82 2.25
N SER A 167 0.63 11.68 1.96
CA SER A 167 0.02 12.10 0.69
C SER A 167 0.07 13.61 0.48
N ILE A 168 -0.22 14.41 1.51
CA ILE A 168 -0.11 15.88 1.46
C ILE A 168 1.31 16.28 1.13
N ARG A 169 2.33 15.69 1.79
CA ARG A 169 3.73 15.96 1.49
C ARG A 169 4.07 15.64 0.02
N LEU A 170 3.59 14.50 -0.50
CA LEU A 170 3.81 14.12 -1.89
C LEU A 170 3.16 15.12 -2.86
N LEU A 171 1.95 15.60 -2.57
CA LEU A 171 1.27 16.62 -3.38
C LEU A 171 2.00 17.98 -3.33
N LEU A 172 2.58 18.35 -2.18
CA LEU A 172 3.43 19.53 -2.07
C LEU A 172 4.70 19.39 -2.91
N ALA A 173 5.33 18.21 -2.91
CA ALA A 173 6.48 17.93 -3.77
C ALA A 173 6.09 17.94 -5.26
N LEU A 174 4.92 17.42 -5.63
CA LEU A 174 4.40 17.50 -6.99
C LEU A 174 4.17 18.93 -7.46
N ALA A 175 3.63 19.79 -6.59
CA ALA A 175 3.38 21.20 -6.90
C ALA A 175 4.69 22.00 -7.10
N GLN A 176 5.80 21.56 -6.50
CA GLN A 176 7.11 22.20 -6.60
C GLN A 176 8.10 21.42 -7.49
N ARG A 177 7.60 20.46 -8.25
CA ARG A 177 8.45 19.61 -9.08
C ARG A 177 9.25 20.41 -10.10
N ASP A 178 10.49 20.00 -10.31
CA ASP A 178 11.42 20.54 -11.31
C ASP A 178 11.82 19.53 -12.41
N GLY A 179 11.29 18.29 -12.31
CA GLY A 179 11.56 17.19 -13.23
C GLY A 179 10.30 16.53 -13.81
N PRO A 180 10.47 15.58 -14.75
CA PRO A 180 9.38 14.84 -15.38
C PRO A 180 8.69 13.89 -14.40
N LEU A 181 7.42 13.60 -14.65
CA LEU A 181 6.69 12.54 -13.94
C LEU A 181 7.16 11.17 -14.43
N GLU A 182 7.88 10.47 -13.58
CA GLU A 182 8.32 9.11 -13.84
C GLU A 182 7.26 8.09 -13.36
N PRO A 183 7.28 6.84 -13.89
CA PRO A 183 6.33 5.83 -13.50
C PRO A 183 6.25 5.57 -11.99
N ILE A 184 7.37 5.64 -11.27
CA ILE A 184 7.39 5.44 -9.80
C ILE A 184 6.68 6.60 -9.07
N SER A 185 6.91 7.84 -9.49
CA SER A 185 6.23 9.01 -8.92
C SER A 185 4.74 9.00 -9.25
N LEU A 186 4.37 8.58 -10.46
CA LEU A 186 2.98 8.43 -10.85
C LEU A 186 2.28 7.34 -10.02
N SER A 187 2.95 6.22 -9.74
CA SER A 187 2.41 5.15 -8.88
C SER A 187 2.15 5.64 -7.46
N ALA A 188 3.05 6.45 -6.89
CA ALA A 188 2.86 7.05 -5.57
C ALA A 188 1.68 8.03 -5.55
N ILE A 189 1.59 8.90 -6.56
CA ILE A 189 0.51 9.88 -6.69
C ILE A 189 -0.84 9.17 -6.84
N ASN A 190 -0.94 8.19 -7.73
CA ASN A 190 -2.16 7.41 -7.91
C ASN A 190 -2.52 6.62 -6.66
N GLY A 191 -1.54 6.00 -5.99
CA GLY A 191 -1.76 5.33 -4.70
C GLY A 191 -2.35 6.29 -3.67
N SER A 192 -1.84 7.52 -3.58
CA SER A 192 -2.35 8.55 -2.67
C SER A 192 -3.75 9.03 -3.04
N LEU A 193 -4.05 9.21 -4.33
CA LEU A 193 -5.37 9.61 -4.80
C LEU A 193 -6.40 8.50 -4.57
N LEU A 194 -6.06 7.25 -4.89
CA LEU A 194 -6.91 6.09 -4.66
C LEU A 194 -7.16 5.87 -3.17
N PHE A 195 -6.15 6.10 -2.32
CA PHE A 195 -6.32 6.10 -0.86
C PHE A 195 -7.30 7.18 -0.41
N GLY A 196 -7.20 8.39 -0.95
CA GLY A 196 -8.16 9.47 -0.68
C GLY A 196 -9.59 9.10 -1.09
N LEU A 197 -9.78 8.47 -2.26
CA LEU A 197 -11.08 7.97 -2.73
C LEU A 197 -11.61 6.84 -1.83
N ALA A 198 -10.74 5.94 -1.34
CA ALA A 198 -11.12 4.91 -0.37
C ALA A 198 -11.63 5.54 0.94
N MET A 199 -10.93 6.54 1.46
CA MET A 199 -11.36 7.28 2.65
C MET A 199 -12.69 8.02 2.41
N ALA A 200 -12.91 8.59 1.23
CA ALA A 200 -14.17 9.22 0.86
C ALA A 200 -15.34 8.20 0.86
N CYS A 201 -15.13 7.00 0.30
CA CYS A 201 -16.13 5.93 0.35
C CYS A 201 -16.46 5.53 1.79
N MET A 202 -15.44 5.35 2.64
CA MET A 202 -15.65 5.02 4.06
C MET A 202 -16.36 6.14 4.81
N ALA A 203 -16.05 7.41 4.50
CA ALA A 203 -16.72 8.56 5.12
C ALA A 203 -18.22 8.60 4.73
N VAL A 204 -18.54 8.39 3.45
CA VAL A 204 -19.95 8.34 2.99
C VAL A 204 -20.68 7.16 3.65
N ALA A 205 -20.07 5.97 3.67
CA ALA A 205 -20.64 4.81 4.34
C ALA A 205 -20.90 5.11 5.82
N GLY A 206 -19.87 5.62 6.54
CA GLY A 206 -19.97 5.97 7.95
C GLY A 206 -21.06 6.99 8.27
N MET A 207 -21.25 8.01 7.43
CA MET A 207 -22.35 8.96 7.59
C MET A 207 -23.72 8.29 7.48
N ARG A 208 -23.86 7.27 6.63
CA ARG A 208 -25.15 6.58 6.40
C ARG A 208 -25.49 5.55 7.46
N ILE A 209 -24.49 4.97 8.12
CA ILE A 209 -24.70 4.03 9.24
C ILE A 209 -24.52 4.70 10.61
N TYR A 210 -24.45 6.05 10.63
CA TYR A 210 -24.28 6.78 11.90
C TYR A 210 -25.39 6.44 12.89
N GLY A 211 -24.99 6.06 14.11
CA GLY A 211 -25.92 5.65 15.17
C GLY A 211 -26.32 4.18 15.16
N ALA A 212 -25.89 3.38 14.18
CA ALA A 212 -26.10 1.95 14.19
C ALA A 212 -25.21 1.26 15.24
N ALA A 213 -25.60 0.06 15.67
CA ALA A 213 -24.81 -0.75 16.60
C ALA A 213 -23.46 -1.14 15.96
N LEU A 214 -22.39 -1.11 16.76
CA LEU A 214 -21.06 -1.54 16.33
C LEU A 214 -21.00 -3.08 16.33
N ASP A 215 -21.40 -3.68 15.24
CA ASP A 215 -21.41 -5.13 15.01
C ASP A 215 -20.68 -5.48 13.69
N ASP A 216 -20.73 -6.75 13.30
CA ASP A 216 -20.10 -7.22 12.06
C ASP A 216 -20.69 -6.53 10.82
N GLY A 217 -22.02 -6.31 10.80
CA GLY A 217 -22.72 -5.63 9.72
C GLY A 217 -22.29 -4.15 9.59
N PHE A 218 -22.11 -3.45 10.72
CA PHE A 218 -21.60 -2.09 10.72
C PHE A 218 -20.23 -1.99 10.03
N PHE A 219 -19.29 -2.85 10.42
CA PHE A 219 -17.94 -2.81 9.86
C PHE A 219 -17.87 -3.34 8.44
N GLU A 220 -18.71 -4.30 8.06
CA GLU A 220 -18.87 -4.73 6.68
C GLU A 220 -19.29 -3.56 5.79
N HIS A 221 -20.33 -2.83 6.16
CA HIS A 221 -20.83 -1.70 5.42
C HIS A 221 -19.82 -0.55 5.38
N LEU A 222 -19.16 -0.25 6.49
CA LEU A 222 -18.16 0.82 6.58
C LEU A 222 -17.01 0.60 5.60
N PHE A 223 -16.50 -0.64 5.53
CA PHE A 223 -15.27 -0.94 4.80
C PHE A 223 -15.50 -1.49 3.38
N TRP A 224 -16.73 -1.81 2.98
CA TRP A 224 -17.00 -2.44 1.69
C TRP A 224 -16.42 -1.63 0.51
N GLY A 225 -16.92 -0.46 0.22
CA GLY A 225 -16.46 0.34 -0.91
C GLY A 225 -15.02 0.84 -0.76
N GLY A 226 -14.67 1.32 0.43
CA GLY A 226 -13.31 1.77 0.69
C GLY A 226 -12.29 0.64 0.62
N GLY A 227 -12.62 -0.55 1.11
CA GLY A 227 -11.79 -1.75 1.03
C GLY A 227 -11.51 -2.19 -0.40
N HIS A 228 -12.51 -2.13 -1.29
CA HIS A 228 -12.32 -2.36 -2.72
C HIS A 228 -11.29 -1.38 -3.30
N LEU A 229 -11.39 -0.09 -2.98
CA LEU A 229 -10.44 0.91 -3.47
C LEU A 229 -9.03 0.76 -2.87
N LEU A 230 -8.90 0.28 -1.64
CA LEU A 230 -7.59 -0.04 -1.07
C LEU A 230 -6.88 -1.15 -1.85
N GLN A 231 -7.61 -2.07 -2.50
CA GLN A 231 -6.99 -3.06 -3.38
C GLN A 231 -6.41 -2.39 -4.65
N PHE A 232 -7.06 -1.34 -5.18
CA PHE A 232 -6.49 -0.54 -6.28
C PHE A 232 -5.22 0.18 -5.84
N VAL A 233 -5.17 0.71 -4.60
CA VAL A 233 -3.93 1.27 -4.03
C VAL A 233 -2.81 0.23 -4.05
N ASN A 234 -3.09 -0.99 -3.56
CA ASN A 234 -2.12 -2.08 -3.55
C ASN A 234 -1.58 -2.38 -4.95
N VAL A 235 -2.47 -2.49 -5.94
CA VAL A 235 -2.07 -2.74 -7.34
C VAL A 235 -1.25 -1.59 -7.91
N ALA A 236 -1.63 -0.33 -7.68
CA ALA A 236 -0.86 0.82 -8.14
C ALA A 236 0.58 0.82 -7.58
N LEU A 237 0.74 0.50 -6.30
CA LEU A 237 2.04 0.38 -5.64
C LEU A 237 2.84 -0.82 -6.16
N LEU A 238 2.17 -1.97 -6.37
CA LEU A 238 2.80 -3.18 -6.90
C LEU A 238 3.41 -2.92 -8.29
N LEU A 239 2.67 -2.27 -9.19
CA LEU A 239 3.17 -1.91 -10.52
C LEU A 239 4.38 -0.95 -10.43
N GLY A 240 4.34 0.01 -9.52
CA GLY A 240 5.47 0.92 -9.26
C GLY A 240 6.68 0.20 -8.69
N ALA A 241 6.48 -0.69 -7.73
CA ALA A 241 7.54 -1.49 -7.13
C ALA A 241 8.19 -2.44 -8.14
N TRP A 242 7.41 -3.14 -8.95
CA TRP A 242 7.93 -4.01 -10.02
C TRP A 242 8.73 -3.21 -11.03
N TYR A 243 8.23 -2.06 -11.47
CA TYR A 243 8.93 -1.20 -12.40
C TYR A 243 10.29 -0.75 -11.84
N LEU A 244 10.32 -0.31 -10.58
CA LEU A 244 11.55 0.14 -9.93
C LEU A 244 12.52 -1.04 -9.71
N LEU A 245 12.09 -2.07 -9.00
CA LEU A 245 12.97 -3.18 -8.59
C LEU A 245 13.44 -4.00 -9.78
N GLY A 246 12.56 -4.30 -10.73
CA GLY A 246 12.91 -5.01 -11.96
C GLY A 246 13.86 -4.19 -12.84
N GLY A 247 13.61 -2.89 -12.96
CA GLY A 247 14.50 -1.98 -13.69
C GLY A 247 15.88 -1.84 -13.04
N LEU A 248 15.95 -1.79 -11.70
CA LEU A 248 17.23 -1.80 -10.98
C LEU A 248 17.98 -3.11 -11.15
N ALA A 249 17.29 -4.27 -11.10
CA ALA A 249 17.91 -5.58 -11.24
C ALA A 249 18.45 -5.85 -12.65
N LEU A 250 17.70 -5.45 -13.69
CA LEU A 250 18.07 -5.70 -15.11
C LEU A 250 18.82 -4.53 -15.74
N GLN A 251 18.94 -3.38 -15.07
CA GLN A 251 19.50 -2.13 -15.61
C GLN A 251 18.81 -1.68 -16.93
N THR A 252 17.56 -2.14 -17.13
CA THR A 252 16.70 -1.78 -18.26
C THR A 252 15.25 -1.78 -17.80
N PRO A 253 14.37 -0.95 -18.41
CA PRO A 253 12.95 -0.95 -18.04
C PRO A 253 12.32 -2.31 -18.34
N ILE A 254 11.69 -2.95 -17.33
CA ILE A 254 11.00 -4.23 -17.50
C ILE A 254 9.73 -4.12 -18.36
N VAL A 255 9.16 -2.92 -18.42
CA VAL A 255 8.01 -2.57 -19.26
C VAL A 255 8.17 -1.14 -19.73
N ARG A 256 7.72 -0.81 -20.95
CA ARG A 256 7.76 0.57 -21.45
C ARG A 256 7.01 1.51 -20.50
N PRO A 257 7.58 2.68 -20.15
CA PRO A 257 6.95 3.65 -19.24
C PRO A 257 5.50 3.99 -19.59
N SER A 258 5.22 4.20 -20.88
CA SER A 258 3.89 4.56 -21.38
C SER A 258 2.82 3.50 -21.05
N ARG A 259 3.20 2.21 -21.01
CA ARG A 259 2.28 1.11 -20.63
C ARG A 259 1.98 1.13 -19.13
N ILE A 260 2.98 1.40 -18.30
CA ILE A 260 2.77 1.59 -16.85
C ILE A 260 1.88 2.82 -16.62
N GLN A 261 2.14 3.94 -17.31
CA GLN A 261 1.33 5.15 -17.19
C GLN A 261 -0.12 4.89 -17.60
N LEU A 262 -0.36 4.15 -18.69
CA LEU A 262 -1.70 3.77 -19.11
C LEU A 262 -2.39 2.90 -18.06
N ALA A 263 -1.71 1.87 -17.53
CA ALA A 263 -2.27 1.01 -16.48
C ALA A 263 -2.62 1.80 -15.22
N GLN A 264 -1.73 2.70 -14.79
CA GLN A 264 -1.98 3.61 -13.67
C GLN A 264 -3.18 4.54 -13.92
N GLY A 265 -3.31 5.08 -15.13
CA GLY A 265 -4.46 5.91 -15.54
C GLY A 265 -5.78 5.13 -15.49
N LEU A 266 -5.79 3.90 -15.97
CA LEU A 266 -6.97 3.02 -15.92
C LEU A 266 -7.34 2.66 -14.47
N LEU A 267 -6.37 2.37 -13.60
CA LEU A 267 -6.61 2.14 -12.18
C LEU A 267 -7.24 3.36 -11.50
N LEU A 268 -6.74 4.56 -11.77
CA LEU A 268 -7.31 5.78 -11.23
C LEU A 268 -8.74 6.03 -11.75
N ALA A 269 -8.97 5.84 -13.06
CA ALA A 269 -10.31 5.96 -13.65
C ALA A 269 -11.30 4.99 -13.01
N GLY A 270 -10.88 3.74 -12.76
CA GLY A 270 -11.68 2.78 -12.00
C GLY A 270 -11.94 3.20 -10.56
N GLY A 271 -10.93 3.73 -9.89
CA GLY A 271 -11.07 4.22 -8.51
C GLY A 271 -12.09 5.35 -8.38
N LEU A 272 -12.22 6.21 -9.40
CA LEU A 272 -13.22 7.28 -9.44
C LEU A 272 -14.66 6.75 -9.48
N MET A 273 -14.89 5.51 -9.96
CA MET A 273 -16.19 4.87 -9.94
C MET A 273 -16.67 4.54 -8.52
N GLY A 274 -15.73 4.35 -7.56
CA GLY A 274 -16.10 4.00 -6.19
C GLY A 274 -17.06 4.99 -5.53
N PRO A 275 -16.70 6.28 -5.36
CA PRO A 275 -17.63 7.28 -4.84
C PRO A 275 -18.89 7.45 -5.70
N LEU A 276 -18.80 7.28 -7.02
CA LEU A 276 -19.94 7.39 -7.92
C LEU A 276 -20.98 6.28 -7.66
N PHE A 277 -20.55 5.07 -7.29
CA PHE A 277 -21.48 4.00 -6.94
C PHE A 277 -22.36 4.32 -5.73
N TYR A 278 -21.87 5.13 -4.79
CA TYR A 278 -22.71 5.65 -3.69
C TYR A 278 -23.76 6.68 -4.15
N ALA A 279 -23.57 7.32 -5.30
CA ALA A 279 -24.54 8.24 -5.87
C ALA A 279 -25.58 7.55 -6.78
N ILE A 280 -25.20 6.43 -7.43
CA ILE A 280 -26.02 5.73 -8.42
C ILE A 280 -26.88 4.64 -7.76
N PHE A 281 -26.30 3.86 -6.84
CA PHE A 281 -26.97 2.72 -6.24
C PHE A 281 -27.50 3.06 -4.85
N GLU A 282 -28.56 2.39 -4.45
CA GLU A 282 -28.97 2.37 -3.06
C GLU A 282 -27.83 1.79 -2.21
N THR A 283 -27.52 2.47 -1.12
CA THR A 283 -26.36 2.12 -0.28
C THR A 283 -26.60 0.77 0.39
N PHE A 284 -25.59 -0.08 0.34
CA PHE A 284 -25.59 -1.45 0.86
C PHE A 284 -26.57 -2.39 0.13
N SER A 285 -27.06 -1.99 -1.05
CA SER A 285 -27.83 -2.88 -1.92
C SER A 285 -26.93 -3.95 -2.53
N VAL A 286 -27.56 -5.05 -2.95
CA VAL A 286 -26.88 -6.13 -3.71
C VAL A 286 -26.25 -5.56 -4.98
N ASP A 287 -26.95 -4.68 -5.69
CA ASP A 287 -26.47 -4.06 -6.94
C ASP A 287 -25.18 -3.23 -6.70
N GLN A 288 -25.12 -2.48 -5.59
CA GLN A 288 -23.90 -1.75 -5.22
C GLN A 288 -22.75 -2.71 -4.91
N ALA A 289 -23.02 -3.77 -4.17
CA ALA A 289 -22.00 -4.77 -3.82
C ALA A 289 -21.45 -5.48 -5.06
N GLU A 290 -22.33 -5.87 -5.99
CA GLU A 290 -21.96 -6.47 -7.28
C GLU A 290 -21.17 -5.48 -8.16
N ALA A 291 -21.56 -4.21 -8.22
CA ALA A 291 -20.85 -3.20 -8.99
C ALA A 291 -19.40 -3.05 -8.53
N PHE A 292 -19.12 -3.01 -7.22
CA PHE A 292 -17.76 -3.01 -6.69
C PHE A 292 -16.99 -4.28 -7.04
N THR A 293 -17.65 -5.44 -6.97
CA THR A 293 -17.03 -6.74 -7.31
C THR A 293 -16.65 -6.80 -8.79
N TRP A 294 -17.56 -6.42 -9.70
CA TRP A 294 -17.28 -6.36 -11.13
C TRP A 294 -16.17 -5.36 -11.48
N LEU A 295 -16.15 -4.21 -10.80
CA LEU A 295 -15.10 -3.21 -10.98
C LEU A 295 -13.71 -3.82 -10.75
N GLN A 296 -13.55 -4.67 -9.75
CA GLN A 296 -12.26 -5.34 -9.49
C GLN A 296 -11.84 -6.26 -10.63
N TYR A 297 -12.74 -7.08 -11.16
CA TYR A 297 -12.41 -8.00 -12.25
C TYR A 297 -11.98 -7.23 -13.51
N VAL A 298 -12.70 -6.17 -13.89
CA VAL A 298 -12.35 -5.35 -15.05
C VAL A 298 -10.97 -4.73 -14.90
N PHE A 299 -10.64 -4.17 -13.75
CA PHE A 299 -9.36 -3.48 -13.51
C PHE A 299 -8.21 -4.40 -13.09
N ALA A 300 -8.45 -5.70 -12.88
CA ALA A 300 -7.40 -6.69 -12.81
C ALA A 300 -6.70 -6.90 -14.17
N VAL A 301 -7.41 -6.72 -15.28
CA VAL A 301 -6.90 -6.95 -16.65
C VAL A 301 -5.62 -6.14 -16.95
N PRO A 302 -5.55 -4.82 -16.76
CA PRO A 302 -4.32 -4.06 -16.98
C PRO A 302 -3.13 -4.59 -16.17
N THR A 303 -3.38 -5.02 -14.95
CA THR A 303 -2.36 -5.57 -14.04
C THR A 303 -1.77 -6.86 -14.57
N VAL A 304 -2.63 -7.80 -14.99
CA VAL A 304 -2.21 -9.08 -15.56
C VAL A 304 -1.42 -8.86 -16.85
N LEU A 305 -1.85 -7.95 -17.71
CA LEU A 305 -1.13 -7.59 -18.94
C LEU A 305 0.26 -7.03 -18.64
N ILE A 306 0.39 -6.11 -17.68
CA ILE A 306 1.69 -5.55 -17.27
C ILE A 306 2.59 -6.65 -16.68
N ALA A 307 2.06 -7.55 -15.85
CA ALA A 307 2.81 -8.67 -15.31
C ALA A 307 3.32 -9.61 -16.42
N GLY A 308 2.49 -9.92 -17.40
CA GLY A 308 2.88 -10.73 -18.55
C GLY A 308 4.00 -10.10 -19.38
N LEU A 309 3.91 -8.79 -19.63
CA LEU A 309 4.93 -8.03 -20.35
C LEU A 309 6.26 -7.94 -19.57
N ALA A 310 6.20 -7.76 -18.25
CA ALA A 310 7.37 -7.77 -17.39
C ALA A 310 8.05 -9.15 -17.42
N LEU A 311 7.27 -10.21 -17.29
CA LEU A 311 7.78 -11.60 -17.37
C LEU A 311 8.44 -11.88 -18.74
N GLN A 312 7.82 -11.48 -19.85
CA GLN A 312 8.43 -11.62 -21.18
C GLN A 312 9.79 -10.92 -21.25
N THR A 313 9.91 -9.70 -20.72
CA THR A 313 11.18 -8.97 -20.70
C THR A 313 12.23 -9.72 -19.87
N ILE A 314 11.88 -10.17 -18.67
CA ILE A 314 12.80 -10.91 -17.78
C ILE A 314 13.28 -12.22 -18.47
N LEU A 315 12.39 -12.96 -19.11
CA LEU A 315 12.76 -14.19 -19.80
C LEU A 315 13.65 -13.92 -21.04
N ALA A 316 13.38 -12.84 -21.79
CA ALA A 316 14.17 -12.45 -22.94
C ALA A 316 15.59 -12.01 -22.55
N GLU A 317 15.74 -11.20 -21.48
CA GLU A 317 17.04 -10.79 -20.96
C GLU A 317 17.83 -12.00 -20.43
N ARG A 318 17.18 -12.93 -19.74
CA ARG A 318 17.80 -14.17 -19.28
C ARG A 318 18.27 -15.05 -20.46
N ALA A 319 17.45 -15.19 -21.50
CA ALA A 319 17.82 -15.95 -22.71
C ALA A 319 18.99 -15.30 -23.47
N ALA A 320 19.14 -13.99 -23.41
CA ALA A 320 20.26 -13.25 -23.99
C ALA A 320 21.56 -13.36 -23.14
N GLY A 321 21.55 -14.10 -22.03
CA GLY A 321 22.70 -14.24 -21.13
C GLY A 321 22.93 -13.03 -20.20
N ASN A 322 22.02 -12.08 -20.18
CA ASN A 322 22.04 -10.95 -19.26
C ASN A 322 21.55 -11.42 -17.89
N HIS A 323 22.49 -11.82 -17.02
CA HIS A 323 22.17 -12.13 -15.64
C HIS A 323 21.94 -10.82 -14.86
N PRO A 324 21.02 -10.82 -13.85
CA PRO A 324 20.88 -9.69 -12.95
C PRO A 324 22.25 -9.37 -12.35
N THR A 325 22.71 -8.15 -12.58
CA THR A 325 23.95 -7.69 -11.94
C THR A 325 23.73 -7.72 -10.43
N THR A 326 24.64 -8.34 -9.69
CA THR A 326 24.72 -8.12 -8.24
C THR A 326 24.89 -6.62 -8.04
N LEU A 327 23.86 -5.98 -7.47
CA LEU A 327 23.94 -4.56 -7.13
C LEU A 327 25.14 -4.41 -6.21
N GLU A 328 26.19 -3.71 -6.64
CA GLU A 328 27.26 -3.34 -5.75
C GLU A 328 26.64 -2.58 -4.56
N PRO A 329 27.02 -2.95 -3.32
CA PRO A 329 26.49 -2.23 -2.18
C PRO A 329 26.84 -0.75 -2.32
N LEU A 330 25.86 0.12 -2.11
CA LEU A 330 26.07 1.56 -2.07
C LEU A 330 27.28 1.85 -1.16
N PRO A 331 28.23 2.70 -1.56
CA PRO A 331 29.39 3.01 -0.74
C PRO A 331 28.92 3.40 0.67
N ARG A 332 29.45 2.75 1.66
CA ARG A 332 29.20 3.05 3.07
C ARG A 332 29.91 4.37 3.37
N THR A 333 29.17 5.47 3.30
CA THR A 333 29.61 6.78 3.79
C THR A 333 28.96 7.06 5.13
#